data_1b9b9b070b21b62b26ce873d8b0cc372
#
_entry.id   1b9b9b070b21b62b26ce873d8b0cc372
#
_cell.length_a   1.000
_cell.length_b   1.000
_cell.length_c   1.000
_cell.angle_alpha   90.00
_cell.angle_beta   90.00
_cell.angle_gamma   90.00
#
_symmetry.space_group_name_H-M   'P 1'
#
loop_
_entity.id
_entity.type
_entity.pdbx_description
1 polymer ?
#
loop_
_entity_poly.entity_id
_entity_poly.type
_entity_poly.pdbx_seq_one_letter_code
_entity_poly.pdbx_strand_id
1 'polypeptide(L)'
;MPEYFQQKDINTFIEWAGKSYDKSNNEHIKKRAIIVENLYGLIANWATLVQEKSFPEGPPPDVRKSALTVPGYKGAQKFRNYLWAKIYPSTNSPKSLAYMVFLRVGPDQPNGAFEVGLDIKERSLSNDQKQKYEDLKLKDKDRLMAILPVQEGIKMSVSELADWAAKSIQNFLPYEDVVRQLNLSSTSSSSAASDDDHDGEEDDEEPMSYSLDNALDGLFIERNSFEEILNIFRAKKNLILQGPPGVGKTFFSKRLAYALMEEKAPRRLGMVQFHQSYSYEDFIQGYRPAGVGFALKDGMFYAFCERAKMDPHNPYVFIIDEINRGNLSKVFGELMMLIETDKRGAEWAIPLAYGNGPDDTFFVPDNLYLLGLMNTADRSLAMMDYALRRRFAFVNLKPGFGERSFRDFLVTRGSQPTLVDRIVKKMGVLNNRIAHDTANLGPGFCIGHSFFCASLEGTRLDEEWYRRVISTEIEPLLKEYWFDNLSEAESLVKDLLLAG
;
A
#
# COMPACT_ATOMS: atom_id res chain seq x y z
N MET A 1 -8.60 -10.32 -34.28
CA MET A 1 -9.34 -10.66 -33.05
C MET A 1 -10.79 -10.95 -33.42
N PRO A 2 -11.54 -11.76 -32.66
CA PRO A 2 -12.97 -11.96 -32.94
C PRO A 2 -13.70 -10.61 -32.92
N GLU A 3 -14.62 -10.43 -33.87
CA GLU A 3 -15.41 -9.19 -33.98
C GLU A 3 -16.62 -9.17 -33.05
N TYR A 4 -16.99 -10.32 -32.48
CA TYR A 4 -18.20 -10.48 -31.66
C TYR A 4 -17.92 -11.26 -30.39
N PHE A 5 -18.59 -10.91 -29.31
CA PHE A 5 -18.64 -11.75 -28.10
C PHE A 5 -19.42 -13.03 -28.42
N GLN A 6 -18.82 -14.18 -28.08
CA GLN A 6 -19.46 -15.47 -28.36
C GLN A 6 -20.39 -15.88 -27.22
N GLN A 7 -21.64 -16.24 -27.56
CA GLN A 7 -22.65 -16.66 -26.57
C GLN A 7 -22.16 -17.77 -25.65
N LYS A 8 -21.39 -18.73 -26.18
CA LYS A 8 -20.84 -19.86 -25.40
C LYS A 8 -19.86 -19.42 -24.30
N ASP A 9 -19.07 -18.38 -24.59
CA ASP A 9 -18.04 -17.88 -23.67
C ASP A 9 -18.70 -17.03 -22.57
N ILE A 10 -19.68 -16.20 -22.95
CA ILE A 10 -20.50 -15.45 -22.00
C ILE A 10 -21.32 -16.38 -21.12
N ASN A 11 -21.93 -17.42 -21.66
CA ASN A 11 -22.66 -18.41 -20.88
C ASN A 11 -21.74 -19.10 -19.85
N THR A 12 -20.47 -19.39 -20.24
CA THR A 12 -19.48 -19.92 -19.32
C THR A 12 -19.21 -18.92 -18.19
N PHE A 13 -19.04 -17.64 -18.52
CA PHE A 13 -18.81 -16.60 -17.51
C PHE A 13 -20.02 -16.45 -16.57
N ILE A 14 -21.25 -16.37 -17.10
CA ILE A 14 -22.49 -16.28 -16.31
C ILE A 14 -22.64 -17.49 -15.38
N GLU A 15 -22.44 -18.69 -15.93
CA GLU A 15 -22.56 -19.94 -15.17
C GLU A 15 -21.58 -19.99 -13.99
N TRP A 16 -20.36 -19.50 -14.17
CA TRP A 16 -19.28 -19.63 -13.18
C TRP A 16 -19.12 -18.43 -12.28
N ALA A 17 -19.73 -17.28 -12.58
CA ALA A 17 -19.69 -16.09 -11.75
C ALA A 17 -20.01 -16.37 -10.28
N GLY A 18 -19.13 -15.99 -9.37
CA GLY A 18 -19.28 -16.19 -7.92
C GLY A 18 -19.04 -17.61 -7.41
N LYS A 19 -18.86 -18.62 -8.30
CA LYS A 19 -18.54 -20.00 -7.89
C LYS A 19 -17.11 -20.11 -7.38
N SER A 20 -16.89 -21.02 -6.43
CA SER A 20 -15.55 -21.31 -5.89
C SER A 20 -14.63 -21.87 -6.98
N TYR A 21 -13.36 -21.44 -6.94
CA TYR A 21 -12.30 -21.93 -7.82
C TYR A 21 -11.37 -22.88 -7.05
N ASP A 22 -11.14 -24.06 -7.61
CA ASP A 22 -10.17 -25.02 -7.11
C ASP A 22 -9.08 -25.23 -8.17
N LYS A 23 -7.85 -24.83 -7.85
CA LYS A 23 -6.69 -24.94 -8.74
C LYS A 23 -6.27 -26.39 -9.05
N SER A 24 -6.75 -27.38 -8.30
CA SER A 24 -6.51 -28.81 -8.56
C SER A 24 -7.56 -29.41 -9.47
N ASN A 25 -8.67 -28.72 -9.71
CA ASN A 25 -9.77 -29.21 -10.55
C ASN A 25 -9.57 -28.77 -12.01
N ASN A 26 -9.35 -29.76 -12.88
CA ASN A 26 -9.13 -29.55 -14.32
C ASN A 26 -10.30 -28.84 -15.02
N GLU A 27 -11.54 -29.02 -14.56
CA GLU A 27 -12.68 -28.30 -15.13
C GLU A 27 -12.61 -26.81 -14.78
N HIS A 28 -12.32 -26.45 -13.55
CA HIS A 28 -12.15 -25.06 -13.11
C HIS A 28 -11.03 -24.35 -13.88
N ILE A 29 -9.89 -25.04 -14.10
CA ILE A 29 -8.76 -24.53 -14.89
C ILE A 29 -9.21 -24.23 -16.32
N LYS A 30 -9.92 -25.17 -16.97
CA LYS A 30 -10.44 -24.98 -18.34
C LYS A 30 -11.42 -23.83 -18.43
N LYS A 31 -12.33 -23.69 -17.46
CA LYS A 31 -13.31 -22.59 -17.43
C LYS A 31 -12.64 -21.24 -17.24
N ARG A 32 -11.65 -21.17 -16.34
CA ARG A 32 -10.83 -19.96 -16.16
C ARG A 32 -10.10 -19.58 -17.45
N ALA A 33 -9.49 -20.55 -18.12
CA ALA A 33 -8.79 -20.31 -19.39
C ALA A 33 -9.74 -19.73 -20.44
N ILE A 34 -10.93 -20.29 -20.62
CA ILE A 34 -11.94 -19.77 -21.56
C ILE A 34 -12.28 -18.30 -21.25
N ILE A 35 -12.51 -17.97 -19.98
CA ILE A 35 -12.86 -16.60 -19.59
C ILE A 35 -11.67 -15.67 -19.87
N VAL A 36 -10.45 -16.06 -19.50
CA VAL A 36 -9.26 -15.20 -19.67
C VAL A 36 -8.88 -15.05 -21.15
N GLU A 37 -8.85 -16.13 -21.91
CA GLU A 37 -8.34 -16.11 -23.29
C GLU A 37 -9.37 -15.51 -24.27
N ASN A 38 -10.66 -15.80 -24.09
CA ASN A 38 -11.69 -15.41 -25.04
C ASN A 38 -12.38 -14.09 -24.68
N LEU A 39 -12.69 -13.84 -23.39
CA LEU A 39 -13.44 -12.66 -23.01
C LEU A 39 -12.56 -11.45 -22.70
N TYR A 40 -11.43 -11.62 -22.01
CA TYR A 40 -10.57 -10.47 -21.71
C TYR A 40 -9.95 -9.82 -22.95
N GLY A 41 -9.60 -10.60 -23.96
CA GLY A 41 -9.15 -10.05 -25.24
C GLY A 41 -10.22 -9.17 -25.92
N LEU A 42 -11.47 -9.55 -25.82
CA LEU A 42 -12.61 -8.78 -26.36
C LEU A 42 -12.92 -7.55 -25.50
N ILE A 43 -12.87 -7.66 -24.17
CA ILE A 43 -13.02 -6.50 -23.25
C ILE A 43 -11.91 -5.47 -23.51
N ALA A 44 -10.66 -5.92 -23.67
CA ALA A 44 -9.55 -5.04 -24.00
C ALA A 44 -9.75 -4.32 -25.33
N ASN A 45 -10.16 -5.03 -26.37
CA ASN A 45 -10.45 -4.45 -27.67
C ASN A 45 -11.63 -3.46 -27.61
N TRP A 46 -12.68 -3.84 -26.91
CA TRP A 46 -13.84 -2.94 -26.68
C TRP A 46 -13.41 -1.66 -25.98
N ALA A 47 -12.67 -1.75 -24.87
CA ALA A 47 -12.17 -0.60 -24.14
C ALA A 47 -11.25 0.29 -24.99
N THR A 48 -10.38 -0.31 -25.81
CA THR A 48 -9.50 0.44 -26.72
C THR A 48 -10.32 1.24 -27.75
N LEU A 49 -11.32 0.62 -28.37
CA LEU A 49 -12.19 1.30 -29.30
C LEU A 49 -13.03 2.40 -28.62
N VAL A 50 -13.50 2.19 -27.41
CA VAL A 50 -14.19 3.22 -26.61
C VAL A 50 -13.25 4.39 -26.31
N GLN A 51 -12.00 4.11 -25.94
CA GLN A 51 -10.97 5.12 -25.69
C GLN A 51 -10.70 5.96 -26.93
N GLU A 52 -10.47 5.32 -28.08
CA GLU A 52 -10.22 6.00 -29.35
C GLU A 52 -11.40 6.89 -29.79
N LYS A 53 -12.63 6.43 -29.56
CA LYS A 53 -13.85 7.15 -29.94
C LYS A 53 -14.20 8.30 -28.98
N SER A 54 -13.93 8.14 -27.69
CA SER A 54 -14.35 9.09 -26.64
C SER A 54 -13.22 10.04 -26.25
N PHE A 55 -11.99 9.54 -26.18
CA PHE A 55 -10.83 10.25 -25.67
C PHE A 55 -9.57 9.88 -26.46
N PRO A 56 -9.42 10.33 -27.73
CA PRO A 56 -8.32 9.93 -28.61
C PRO A 56 -6.93 10.34 -28.09
N GLU A 57 -6.86 11.38 -27.26
CA GLU A 57 -5.61 11.86 -26.63
C GLU A 57 -5.33 11.19 -25.27
N GLY A 58 -6.21 10.29 -24.84
CA GLY A 58 -6.06 9.58 -23.55
C GLY A 58 -5.06 8.44 -23.60
N PRO A 59 -4.56 7.98 -22.44
CA PRO A 59 -3.67 6.84 -22.36
C PRO A 59 -4.41 5.54 -22.75
N PRO A 60 -3.68 4.46 -23.08
CA PRO A 60 -4.29 3.16 -23.29
C PRO A 60 -5.16 2.74 -22.09
N PRO A 61 -6.28 2.03 -22.31
CA PRO A 61 -7.13 1.55 -21.23
C PRO A 61 -6.40 0.62 -20.28
N ASP A 62 -6.70 0.74 -18.99
CA ASP A 62 -6.24 -0.22 -17.97
C ASP A 62 -7.18 -1.44 -17.96
N VAL A 63 -6.67 -2.58 -18.42
CA VAL A 63 -7.43 -3.84 -18.56
C VAL A 63 -6.80 -4.91 -17.68
N ARG A 64 -7.49 -5.33 -16.65
CA ARG A 64 -7.01 -6.39 -15.75
C ARG A 64 -7.43 -7.77 -16.21
N LYS A 65 -6.44 -8.64 -16.45
CA LYS A 65 -6.63 -10.01 -16.99
C LYS A 65 -6.92 -11.06 -15.90
N SER A 66 -7.67 -10.77 -14.83
CA SER A 66 -8.01 -11.74 -13.80
C SER A 66 -9.47 -12.15 -13.83
N ALA A 67 -9.74 -13.43 -14.12
CA ALA A 67 -11.07 -14.02 -14.05
C ALA A 67 -11.50 -14.44 -12.63
N LEU A 68 -10.59 -14.34 -11.66
CA LEU A 68 -10.83 -14.79 -10.29
C LEU A 68 -10.81 -13.63 -9.32
N THR A 69 -11.63 -13.72 -8.28
CA THR A 69 -11.50 -12.82 -7.14
C THR A 69 -10.20 -13.12 -6.41
N VAL A 70 -9.64 -12.10 -5.80
CA VAL A 70 -8.67 -12.30 -4.73
C VAL A 70 -9.33 -13.15 -3.64
N PRO A 71 -8.60 -14.08 -2.96
CA PRO A 71 -9.15 -14.81 -1.84
C PRO A 71 -9.74 -13.82 -0.85
N GLY A 72 -11.06 -13.81 -0.74
CA GLY A 72 -11.74 -12.99 0.25
C GLY A 72 -11.54 -13.59 1.62
N TYR A 73 -11.86 -12.81 2.61
CA TYR A 73 -11.75 -13.02 4.05
C TYR A 73 -12.24 -14.40 4.59
N LYS A 74 -12.97 -15.19 3.84
CA LYS A 74 -13.59 -16.46 4.23
C LYS A 74 -13.53 -17.55 3.16
N GLY A 75 -12.49 -17.66 2.36
CA GLY A 75 -12.51 -18.83 1.55
C GLY A 75 -11.69 -18.87 0.27
N ALA A 76 -11.87 -19.96 -0.44
CA ALA A 76 -11.31 -20.23 -1.74
C ALA A 76 -11.55 -19.09 -2.73
N GLN A 77 -10.63 -18.91 -3.67
CA GLN A 77 -10.85 -18.02 -4.80
C GLN A 77 -12.21 -18.35 -5.45
N LYS A 78 -12.87 -17.32 -5.93
CA LYS A 78 -14.13 -17.44 -6.67
C LYS A 78 -13.95 -16.85 -8.04
N PHE A 79 -14.67 -17.33 -9.02
CA PHE A 79 -14.79 -16.66 -10.29
C PHE A 79 -15.41 -15.28 -10.09
N ARG A 80 -14.84 -14.23 -10.72
CA ARG A 80 -15.39 -12.88 -10.65
C ARG A 80 -16.78 -12.86 -11.30
N ASN A 81 -17.63 -12.00 -10.79
CA ASN A 81 -18.95 -11.74 -11.38
C ASN A 81 -18.92 -10.50 -12.29
N TYR A 82 -17.75 -9.93 -12.57
CA TYR A 82 -17.54 -8.86 -13.54
C TYR A 82 -16.15 -8.94 -14.17
N LEU A 83 -16.07 -8.50 -15.42
CA LEU A 83 -14.85 -8.26 -16.19
C LEU A 83 -14.85 -6.80 -16.59
N TRP A 84 -13.74 -6.05 -16.45
CA TRP A 84 -13.76 -4.62 -16.65
C TRP A 84 -12.46 -4.05 -17.23
N ALA A 85 -12.57 -2.83 -17.76
CA ALA A 85 -11.45 -1.98 -18.11
C ALA A 85 -11.74 -0.53 -17.70
N LYS A 86 -10.70 0.21 -17.30
CA LYS A 86 -10.74 1.65 -17.02
C LYS A 86 -10.26 2.45 -18.21
N ILE A 87 -10.94 3.56 -18.46
CA ILE A 87 -10.67 4.48 -19.55
C ILE A 87 -10.46 5.86 -18.93
N TYR A 88 -9.36 6.51 -19.29
CA TYR A 88 -8.99 7.82 -18.75
C TYR A 88 -9.04 8.89 -19.86
N PRO A 89 -9.69 10.05 -19.61
CA PRO A 89 -9.80 11.10 -20.62
C PRO A 89 -8.44 11.68 -21.08
N SER A 90 -7.45 11.73 -20.19
CA SER A 90 -6.11 12.23 -20.49
C SER A 90 -5.05 11.55 -19.62
N THR A 91 -3.78 11.68 -19.97
CA THR A 91 -2.64 11.20 -19.17
C THR A 91 -2.56 11.86 -17.79
N ASN A 92 -3.16 13.06 -17.64
CA ASN A 92 -3.21 13.81 -16.37
C ASN A 92 -4.50 13.56 -15.58
N SER A 93 -5.38 12.65 -16.04
CA SER A 93 -6.60 12.31 -15.31
C SER A 93 -6.26 11.64 -13.98
N PRO A 94 -6.93 12.05 -12.87
CA PRO A 94 -6.70 11.39 -11.58
C PRO A 94 -7.09 9.92 -11.67
N LYS A 95 -6.25 9.02 -11.19
CA LYS A 95 -6.51 7.57 -11.16
C LYS A 95 -7.74 7.19 -10.31
N SER A 96 -8.21 8.09 -9.46
CA SER A 96 -9.41 7.94 -8.64
C SER A 96 -10.71 8.20 -9.38
N LEU A 97 -10.65 8.75 -10.61
CA LEU A 97 -11.82 9.04 -11.45
C LEU A 97 -11.58 8.43 -12.83
N ALA A 98 -12.41 7.50 -13.24
CA ALA A 98 -12.30 6.82 -14.53
C ALA A 98 -13.66 6.53 -15.11
N TYR A 99 -13.75 6.46 -16.45
CA TYR A 99 -14.83 5.77 -17.12
C TYR A 99 -14.54 4.28 -17.13
N MET A 100 -15.54 3.46 -16.86
CA MET A 100 -15.38 2.02 -16.79
C MET A 100 -16.32 1.31 -17.76
N VAL A 101 -15.80 0.30 -18.43
CA VAL A 101 -16.59 -0.63 -19.23
C VAL A 101 -16.57 -2.01 -18.54
N PHE A 102 -17.73 -2.63 -18.42
CA PHE A 102 -17.92 -3.90 -17.72
C PHE A 102 -18.68 -4.91 -18.58
N LEU A 103 -18.36 -6.19 -18.38
CA LEU A 103 -19.29 -7.28 -18.55
C LEU A 103 -19.58 -7.83 -17.14
N ARG A 104 -20.81 -7.64 -16.64
CA ARG A 104 -21.16 -7.96 -15.25
C ARG A 104 -22.35 -8.91 -15.15
N VAL A 105 -22.34 -9.73 -14.09
CA VAL A 105 -23.45 -10.59 -13.66
C VAL A 105 -23.78 -10.22 -12.22
N GLY A 106 -25.04 -9.96 -11.90
CA GLY A 106 -25.47 -9.58 -10.56
C GLY A 106 -26.92 -9.96 -10.28
N PRO A 107 -27.42 -9.73 -9.05
CA PRO A 107 -28.81 -10.01 -8.70
C PRO A 107 -29.80 -9.22 -9.54
N ASP A 108 -29.42 -8.01 -9.96
CA ASP A 108 -30.18 -7.10 -10.82
C ASP A 108 -30.02 -7.43 -12.33
N GLN A 109 -28.95 -8.16 -12.70
CA GLN A 109 -28.63 -8.59 -14.06
C GLN A 109 -28.20 -10.07 -14.07
N PRO A 110 -29.11 -11.02 -13.78
CA PRO A 110 -28.76 -12.43 -13.65
C PRO A 110 -28.32 -13.07 -14.97
N ASN A 111 -28.75 -12.53 -16.09
CA ASN A 111 -28.38 -12.98 -17.45
C ASN A 111 -27.18 -12.22 -18.02
N GLY A 112 -26.55 -11.37 -17.22
CA GLY A 112 -25.42 -10.54 -17.59
C GLY A 112 -25.78 -9.27 -18.37
N ALA A 113 -24.94 -8.26 -18.23
CA ALA A 113 -25.06 -7.00 -18.96
C ALA A 113 -23.67 -6.44 -19.33
N PHE A 114 -23.62 -5.74 -20.46
CA PHE A 114 -22.56 -4.79 -20.76
C PHE A 114 -22.90 -3.46 -20.09
N GLU A 115 -21.98 -2.90 -19.37
CA GLU A 115 -22.19 -1.65 -18.65
C GLU A 115 -21.07 -0.67 -18.96
N VAL A 116 -21.40 0.61 -18.99
CA VAL A 116 -20.44 1.70 -19.06
C VAL A 116 -20.83 2.77 -18.05
N GLY A 117 -19.90 3.28 -17.27
CA GLY A 117 -20.20 4.24 -16.23
C GLY A 117 -19.03 5.15 -15.89
N LEU A 118 -19.34 6.28 -15.25
CA LEU A 118 -18.38 7.14 -14.60
C LEU A 118 -18.27 6.69 -13.15
N ASP A 119 -17.07 6.27 -12.73
CA ASP A 119 -16.80 5.75 -11.39
C ASP A 119 -15.73 6.59 -10.67
N ILE A 120 -15.90 6.71 -9.37
CA ILE A 120 -14.97 7.37 -8.48
C ILE A 120 -14.51 6.38 -7.41
N LYS A 121 -13.26 6.48 -7.02
CA LYS A 121 -12.70 5.65 -5.97
C LYS A 121 -13.28 6.07 -4.61
N GLU A 122 -14.36 5.42 -4.18
CA GLU A 122 -15.14 5.78 -2.98
C GLU A 122 -14.30 5.82 -1.70
N ARG A 123 -13.21 5.03 -1.64
CA ARG A 123 -12.32 4.99 -0.46
C ARG A 123 -11.52 6.28 -0.26
N SER A 124 -11.31 7.06 -1.33
CA SER A 124 -10.65 8.35 -1.28
C SER A 124 -11.55 9.49 -0.82
N LEU A 125 -12.84 9.22 -0.63
CA LEU A 125 -13.84 10.20 -0.22
C LEU A 125 -14.06 10.20 1.29
N SER A 126 -14.25 11.39 1.88
CA SER A 126 -14.77 11.54 3.24
C SER A 126 -16.21 11.01 3.33
N ASN A 127 -16.71 10.78 4.55
CA ASN A 127 -18.08 10.29 4.73
C ASN A 127 -19.14 11.24 4.14
N ASP A 128 -18.94 12.57 4.24
CA ASP A 128 -19.82 13.57 3.65
C ASP A 128 -19.78 13.53 2.10
N GLN A 129 -18.59 13.34 1.53
CA GLN A 129 -18.39 13.21 0.08
C GLN A 129 -18.99 11.89 -0.43
N LYS A 130 -18.85 10.78 0.30
CA LYS A 130 -19.51 9.50 -0.03
C LYS A 130 -21.03 9.66 -0.08
N GLN A 131 -21.59 10.31 0.92
CA GLN A 131 -23.05 10.55 0.95
C GLN A 131 -23.50 11.39 -0.24
N LYS A 132 -22.78 12.47 -0.57
CA LYS A 132 -23.09 13.31 -1.73
C LYS A 132 -22.96 12.55 -3.05
N TYR A 133 -21.97 11.65 -3.16
CA TYR A 133 -21.78 10.82 -4.33
C TYR A 133 -22.90 9.77 -4.47
N GLU A 134 -23.29 9.12 -3.37
CA GLU A 134 -24.44 8.22 -3.36
C GLU A 134 -25.76 8.94 -3.67
N ASP A 135 -25.96 10.13 -3.14
CA ASP A 135 -27.13 10.95 -3.47
C ASP A 135 -27.16 11.33 -4.95
N LEU A 136 -26.01 11.56 -5.56
CA LEU A 136 -25.88 11.82 -7.00
C LEU A 136 -26.24 10.58 -7.81
N LYS A 137 -25.72 9.40 -7.43
CA LYS A 137 -26.06 8.12 -8.05
C LYS A 137 -27.55 7.81 -7.96
N LEU A 138 -28.20 8.06 -6.82
CA LEU A 138 -29.63 7.81 -6.62
C LEU A 138 -30.51 8.75 -7.46
N LYS A 139 -30.11 10.02 -7.61
CA LYS A 139 -30.88 11.03 -8.36
C LYS A 139 -30.72 10.90 -9.88
N ASP A 140 -29.53 10.51 -10.33
CA ASP A 140 -29.16 10.52 -11.75
C ASP A 140 -28.50 9.19 -12.18
N LYS A 141 -29.02 8.05 -11.70
CA LYS A 141 -28.44 6.72 -11.95
C LYS A 141 -28.24 6.46 -13.46
N ASP A 142 -29.20 6.80 -14.29
CA ASP A 142 -29.14 6.62 -15.74
C ASP A 142 -28.11 7.55 -16.41
N ARG A 143 -27.65 8.58 -15.70
CA ARG A 143 -26.65 9.54 -16.20
C ARG A 143 -25.23 9.21 -15.80
N LEU A 144 -25.03 8.35 -14.79
CA LEU A 144 -23.71 7.88 -14.34
C LEU A 144 -23.41 6.47 -14.82
N MET A 145 -24.40 5.72 -15.25
CA MET A 145 -24.24 4.34 -15.72
C MET A 145 -25.26 4.01 -16.81
N ALA A 146 -24.78 3.48 -17.92
CA ALA A 146 -25.62 2.90 -18.97
C ALA A 146 -25.47 1.37 -18.98
N ILE A 147 -26.56 0.67 -19.12
CA ILE A 147 -26.66 -0.78 -19.05
C ILE A 147 -27.26 -1.31 -20.33
N LEU A 148 -26.63 -2.31 -20.94
CA LEU A 148 -27.11 -3.02 -22.12
C LEU A 148 -27.15 -4.52 -21.81
N PRO A 149 -28.36 -5.15 -21.81
CA PRO A 149 -28.45 -6.58 -21.57
C PRO A 149 -27.57 -7.40 -22.54
N VAL A 150 -26.96 -8.46 -22.07
CA VAL A 150 -26.11 -9.32 -22.90
C VAL A 150 -26.84 -9.81 -24.15
N GLN A 151 -28.14 -10.13 -24.05
CA GLN A 151 -28.96 -10.60 -25.17
C GLN A 151 -29.06 -9.59 -26.35
N GLU A 152 -28.90 -8.30 -26.06
CA GLU A 152 -28.83 -7.25 -27.05
C GLU A 152 -27.40 -7.00 -27.52
N GLY A 153 -26.49 -6.79 -26.57
CA GLY A 153 -25.10 -6.45 -26.86
C GLY A 153 -24.35 -7.51 -27.62
N ILE A 154 -24.68 -8.80 -27.44
CA ILE A 154 -24.03 -9.91 -28.17
C ILE A 154 -24.35 -9.92 -29.69
N LYS A 155 -25.42 -9.27 -30.10
CA LYS A 155 -25.77 -9.12 -31.52
C LYS A 155 -24.95 -8.02 -32.19
N MET A 156 -24.30 -7.19 -31.42
CA MET A 156 -23.46 -6.09 -31.89
C MET A 156 -22.03 -6.57 -32.07
N SER A 157 -21.36 -6.07 -33.09
CA SER A 157 -19.91 -6.17 -33.19
C SER A 157 -19.26 -5.39 -32.04
N VAL A 158 -18.02 -5.70 -31.73
CA VAL A 158 -17.24 -4.95 -30.70
C VAL A 158 -17.17 -3.47 -31.04
N SER A 159 -17.13 -3.11 -32.35
CA SER A 159 -17.15 -1.72 -32.79
C SER A 159 -18.50 -1.02 -32.54
N GLU A 160 -19.63 -1.68 -32.82
CA GLU A 160 -20.97 -1.14 -32.55
C GLU A 160 -21.21 -1.03 -31.03
N LEU A 161 -20.71 -1.99 -30.25
CA LEU A 161 -20.74 -1.92 -28.79
C LEU A 161 -19.89 -0.74 -28.27
N ALA A 162 -18.77 -0.44 -28.93
CA ALA A 162 -17.96 0.73 -28.60
C ALA A 162 -18.64 2.05 -28.98
N ASP A 163 -19.41 2.09 -30.09
CA ASP A 163 -20.22 3.27 -30.46
C ASP A 163 -21.34 3.53 -29.43
N TRP A 164 -22.01 2.47 -28.97
CA TRP A 164 -22.98 2.57 -27.89
C TRP A 164 -22.35 3.10 -26.59
N ALA A 165 -21.18 2.57 -26.18
CA ALA A 165 -20.48 2.99 -24.98
C ALA A 165 -19.99 4.45 -25.09
N ALA A 166 -19.39 4.84 -26.22
CA ALA A 166 -18.93 6.21 -26.47
C ALA A 166 -20.08 7.23 -26.43
N LYS A 167 -21.20 6.89 -27.03
CA LYS A 167 -22.42 7.72 -26.96
C LYS A 167 -22.93 7.85 -25.51
N SER A 168 -22.87 6.79 -24.74
CA SER A 168 -23.27 6.81 -23.33
C SER A 168 -22.31 7.68 -22.50
N ILE A 169 -21.00 7.61 -22.74
CA ILE A 169 -19.99 8.46 -22.08
C ILE A 169 -20.27 9.94 -22.32
N GLN A 170 -20.69 10.34 -23.52
CA GLN A 170 -21.05 11.73 -23.79
C GLN A 170 -22.17 12.25 -22.86
N ASN A 171 -23.07 11.39 -22.41
CA ASN A 171 -24.12 11.76 -21.47
C ASN A 171 -23.58 11.95 -20.05
N PHE A 172 -22.42 11.38 -19.73
CA PHE A 172 -21.77 11.48 -18.41
C PHE A 172 -20.86 12.71 -18.31
N LEU A 173 -20.35 13.25 -19.42
CA LEU A 173 -19.42 14.38 -19.42
C LEU A 173 -19.89 15.59 -18.59
N PRO A 174 -21.17 16.00 -18.61
CA PRO A 174 -21.64 17.12 -17.78
C PRO A 174 -21.51 16.89 -16.27
N TYR A 175 -21.41 15.63 -15.85
CA TYR A 175 -21.31 15.23 -14.44
C TYR A 175 -19.87 15.01 -14.00
N GLU A 176 -18.91 14.94 -14.93
CA GLU A 176 -17.50 14.73 -14.61
C GLU A 176 -16.96 15.83 -13.69
N ASP A 177 -17.28 17.10 -13.96
CA ASP A 177 -16.84 18.22 -13.13
C ASP A 177 -17.45 18.18 -11.73
N VAL A 178 -18.70 17.76 -11.59
CA VAL A 178 -19.35 17.60 -10.27
C VAL A 178 -18.67 16.50 -9.48
N VAL A 179 -18.40 15.36 -10.10
CA VAL A 179 -17.72 14.23 -9.47
C VAL A 179 -16.26 14.59 -9.17
N ARG A 180 -15.59 15.32 -10.06
CA ARG A 180 -14.22 15.83 -9.87
C ARG A 180 -14.13 16.78 -8.68
N GLN A 181 -15.10 17.68 -8.50
CA GLN A 181 -15.15 18.61 -7.36
C GLN A 181 -15.35 17.88 -6.03
N LEU A 182 -16.08 16.78 -5.99
CA LEU A 182 -16.17 15.93 -4.80
C LEU A 182 -14.80 15.38 -4.37
N ASN A 183 -13.93 15.09 -5.35
CA ASN A 183 -12.60 14.53 -5.11
C ASN A 183 -11.57 15.62 -4.75
N LEU A 184 -11.65 16.83 -5.33
CA LEU A 184 -10.69 17.92 -5.12
C LEU A 184 -10.82 18.63 -3.76
N SER A 185 -12.00 18.60 -3.14
CA SER A 185 -12.19 19.20 -1.81
C SER A 185 -11.47 18.47 -0.68
N SER A 186 -10.84 17.32 -0.95
CA SER A 186 -10.01 16.57 -0.01
C SER A 186 -8.54 17.03 0.04
N THR A 187 -8.09 17.88 -0.90
CA THR A 187 -6.67 18.28 -1.01
C THR A 187 -6.31 19.56 -0.26
N SER A 188 -7.23 20.24 0.44
CA SER A 188 -6.97 21.50 1.14
C SER A 188 -6.70 21.38 2.64
N SER A 189 -6.57 20.20 3.22
CA SER A 189 -6.18 20.04 4.62
C SER A 189 -5.53 18.69 4.92
N SER A 190 -4.36 18.44 4.36
CA SER A 190 -3.30 17.65 5.01
C SER A 190 -2.02 17.76 4.21
N SER A 191 -1.01 18.33 4.82
CA SER A 191 0.39 18.26 4.45
C SER A 191 0.81 16.80 4.21
N ALA A 192 1.43 16.57 3.04
CA ALA A 192 2.37 15.50 2.75
C ALA A 192 2.11 14.15 3.45
N ALA A 193 1.10 13.43 2.99
CA ALA A 193 1.09 11.98 3.05
C ALA A 193 1.57 11.49 1.67
N SER A 194 2.70 10.84 1.65
CA SER A 194 3.25 10.13 0.51
C SER A 194 2.14 9.29 -0.15
N ASP A 195 1.99 9.42 -1.49
CA ASP A 195 1.17 8.57 -2.33
C ASP A 195 1.63 7.10 -2.29
N ASP A 196 1.35 6.42 -1.20
CA ASP A 196 1.46 4.98 -1.02
C ASP A 196 0.09 4.45 -0.55
N ASP A 197 -0.99 4.94 -1.19
CA ASP A 197 -2.30 4.32 -1.11
C ASP A 197 -2.30 3.01 -1.90
N HIS A 198 -1.75 1.97 -1.28
CA HIS A 198 -2.08 0.60 -1.62
C HIS A 198 -3.53 0.33 -1.18
N ASP A 199 -4.48 0.82 -1.99
CA ASP A 199 -5.80 0.22 -1.98
C ASP A 199 -5.66 -1.27 -2.32
N GLY A 200 -6.26 -2.10 -1.49
CA GLY A 200 -6.31 -3.56 -1.68
C GLY A 200 -7.09 -4.02 -2.92
N GLU A 201 -6.92 -3.36 -4.05
CA GLU A 201 -7.02 -3.94 -5.38
C GLU A 201 -5.63 -4.47 -5.70
N GLU A 202 -5.38 -5.66 -5.20
CA GLU A 202 -4.15 -6.42 -5.39
C GLU A 202 -3.90 -6.56 -6.89
N ASP A 203 -2.83 -5.91 -7.37
CA ASP A 203 -2.27 -6.17 -8.67
C ASP A 203 -1.94 -7.67 -8.75
N ASP A 204 -2.57 -8.39 -9.70
CA ASP A 204 -2.13 -9.71 -10.14
C ASP A 204 -0.84 -9.54 -11.00
N GLU A 205 0.13 -8.75 -10.53
CA GLU A 205 1.49 -8.85 -11.03
C GLU A 205 1.98 -10.24 -10.64
N GLU A 206 2.39 -11.03 -11.62
CA GLU A 206 3.14 -12.26 -11.34
C GLU A 206 4.28 -11.88 -10.40
N PRO A 207 4.52 -12.66 -9.32
CA PRO A 207 5.55 -12.34 -8.36
C PRO A 207 6.86 -12.12 -9.09
N MET A 208 7.33 -10.88 -9.14
CA MET A 208 8.61 -10.57 -9.77
C MET A 208 9.72 -11.01 -8.81
N SER A 209 10.64 -11.82 -9.32
CA SER A 209 11.84 -12.19 -8.58
C SER A 209 12.53 -10.92 -8.03
N TYR A 210 12.82 -10.91 -6.74
CA TYR A 210 13.41 -9.78 -6.05
C TYR A 210 14.77 -10.18 -5.49
N SER A 211 15.82 -9.75 -6.18
CA SER A 211 17.19 -10.04 -5.81
C SER A 211 17.69 -9.15 -4.66
N LEU A 212 18.79 -9.54 -4.05
CA LEU A 212 19.48 -8.71 -3.05
C LEU A 212 19.93 -7.37 -3.66
N ASP A 213 20.31 -7.32 -4.93
CA ASP A 213 20.67 -6.09 -5.62
C ASP A 213 19.47 -5.14 -5.75
N ASN A 214 18.28 -5.68 -6.04
CA ASN A 214 17.05 -4.89 -6.02
C ASN A 214 16.76 -4.32 -4.63
N ALA A 215 17.04 -5.08 -3.57
CA ALA A 215 16.83 -4.63 -2.20
C ALA A 215 17.79 -3.50 -1.82
N LEU A 216 19.04 -3.56 -2.27
CA LEU A 216 20.07 -2.58 -1.95
C LEU A 216 19.98 -1.29 -2.77
N ASP A 217 19.24 -1.29 -3.87
CA ASP A 217 19.09 -0.10 -4.70
C ASP A 217 18.42 1.04 -3.90
N GLY A 218 19.12 2.18 -3.79
CA GLY A 218 18.69 3.35 -2.99
C GLY A 218 18.78 3.17 -1.47
N LEU A 219 19.33 2.06 -0.95
CA LEU A 219 19.70 1.93 0.45
C LEU A 219 21.16 2.36 0.67
N PHE A 220 21.39 3.03 1.81
CA PHE A 220 22.72 3.49 2.19
C PHE A 220 23.25 2.63 3.37
N ILE A 221 23.54 1.39 3.01
CA ILE A 221 24.06 0.36 3.92
C ILE A 221 24.98 -0.59 3.13
N GLU A 222 26.00 -1.13 3.78
CA GLU A 222 26.83 -2.16 3.18
C GLU A 222 26.05 -3.47 2.98
N ARG A 223 26.35 -4.18 1.89
CA ARG A 223 25.72 -5.48 1.54
C ARG A 223 25.78 -6.47 2.70
N ASN A 224 26.94 -6.66 3.30
CA ASN A 224 27.13 -7.63 4.38
C ASN A 224 26.26 -7.30 5.59
N SER A 225 26.12 -6.02 5.93
CA SER A 225 25.25 -5.56 7.02
C SER A 225 23.78 -5.81 6.72
N PHE A 226 23.34 -5.60 5.47
CA PHE A 226 21.97 -5.91 5.06
C PHE A 226 21.69 -7.42 5.13
N GLU A 227 22.61 -8.25 4.63
CA GLU A 227 22.51 -9.71 4.69
C GLU A 227 22.46 -10.23 6.14
N GLU A 228 23.25 -9.65 7.03
CA GLU A 228 23.19 -9.98 8.46
C GLU A 228 21.81 -9.67 9.05
N ILE A 229 21.25 -8.50 8.77
CA ILE A 229 19.90 -8.12 9.21
C ILE A 229 18.86 -9.09 8.65
N LEU A 230 18.96 -9.44 7.37
CA LEU A 230 18.06 -10.39 6.73
C LEU A 230 18.13 -11.78 7.39
N ASN A 231 19.33 -12.25 7.71
CA ASN A 231 19.54 -13.53 8.39
C ASN A 231 19.00 -13.52 9.83
N ILE A 232 19.17 -12.42 10.56
CA ILE A 232 18.56 -12.24 11.89
C ILE A 232 17.04 -12.30 11.77
N PHE A 233 16.46 -11.62 10.76
CA PHE A 233 15.02 -11.60 10.54
C PHE A 233 14.46 -12.98 10.17
N ARG A 234 15.15 -13.73 9.30
CA ARG A 234 14.81 -15.13 8.98
C ARG A 234 14.79 -16.03 10.22
N ALA A 235 15.80 -15.90 11.07
CA ALA A 235 15.94 -16.75 12.26
C ALA A 235 14.97 -16.41 13.39
N LYS A 236 14.73 -15.11 13.63
CA LYS A 236 13.93 -14.63 14.76
C LYS A 236 12.46 -14.42 14.42
N LYS A 237 12.12 -14.28 13.13
CA LYS A 237 10.77 -13.97 12.61
C LYS A 237 10.16 -12.66 13.13
N ASN A 238 10.65 -12.13 14.23
CA ASN A 238 10.23 -10.87 14.82
C ASN A 238 11.42 -9.92 14.94
N LEU A 239 11.38 -8.80 14.25
CA LEU A 239 12.45 -7.81 14.19
C LEU A 239 11.92 -6.41 14.47
N ILE A 240 12.65 -5.60 15.19
CA ILE A 240 12.41 -4.16 15.32
C ILE A 240 13.59 -3.42 14.70
N LEU A 241 13.29 -2.62 13.68
CA LEU A 241 14.20 -1.63 13.13
C LEU A 241 14.02 -0.33 13.90
N GLN A 242 15.01 0.05 14.67
CA GLN A 242 14.99 1.30 15.43
C GLN A 242 16.06 2.25 14.91
N GLY A 243 15.83 3.54 15.04
CA GLY A 243 16.80 4.54 14.62
C GLY A 243 16.25 5.95 14.65
N PRO A 244 17.10 6.95 14.48
CA PRO A 244 16.72 8.35 14.50
C PRO A 244 15.79 8.73 13.32
N PRO A 245 15.16 9.92 13.37
CA PRO A 245 14.33 10.40 12.28
C PRO A 245 15.13 10.57 10.99
N GLY A 246 14.50 10.28 9.85
CA GLY A 246 15.13 10.48 8.55
C GLY A 246 16.19 9.43 8.14
N VAL A 247 16.26 8.26 8.79
CA VAL A 247 17.14 7.15 8.32
C VAL A 247 16.46 6.20 7.35
N GLY A 248 15.24 6.51 6.87
CA GLY A 248 14.55 5.71 5.87
C GLY A 248 14.01 4.37 6.38
N LYS A 249 13.60 4.25 7.67
CA LYS A 249 13.08 3.00 8.26
C LYS A 249 12.00 2.33 7.44
N THR A 250 10.98 3.08 7.02
CA THR A 250 9.85 2.56 6.24
C THR A 250 10.29 2.07 4.86
N PHE A 251 11.18 2.81 4.20
CA PHE A 251 11.76 2.41 2.92
C PHE A 251 12.61 1.13 3.04
N PHE A 252 13.43 1.06 4.07
CA PHE A 252 14.26 -0.11 4.39
C PHE A 252 13.40 -1.34 4.68
N SER A 253 12.33 -1.19 5.46
CA SER A 253 11.47 -2.30 5.88
C SER A 253 10.77 -3.00 4.72
N LYS A 254 10.25 -2.25 3.74
CA LYS A 254 9.63 -2.81 2.54
C LYS A 254 10.64 -3.62 1.72
N ARG A 255 11.88 -3.10 1.56
CA ARG A 255 12.95 -3.78 0.82
C ARG A 255 13.44 -5.04 1.55
N LEU A 256 13.55 -4.98 2.87
CA LEU A 256 13.89 -6.14 3.68
C LEU A 256 12.81 -7.23 3.60
N ALA A 257 11.55 -6.83 3.60
CA ALA A 257 10.42 -7.74 3.44
C ALA A 257 10.44 -8.44 2.08
N TYR A 258 10.64 -7.70 0.99
CA TYR A 258 10.74 -8.31 -0.35
C TYR A 258 11.99 -9.18 -0.52
N ALA A 259 13.12 -8.79 0.09
CA ALA A 259 14.33 -9.63 0.11
C ALA A 259 14.12 -10.93 0.90
N LEU A 260 13.33 -10.90 1.98
CA LEU A 260 12.96 -12.12 2.73
C LEU A 260 12.07 -13.04 1.87
N MET A 261 11.13 -12.46 1.13
CA MET A 261 10.21 -13.19 0.25
C MET A 261 10.87 -13.65 -1.06
N GLU A 262 12.05 -13.08 -1.40
CA GLU A 262 12.75 -13.28 -2.69
C GLU A 262 11.87 -12.89 -3.91
N GLU A 263 10.77 -12.18 -3.63
CA GLU A 263 9.78 -11.73 -4.59
C GLU A 263 9.18 -10.38 -4.18
N LYS A 264 8.91 -9.53 -5.16
CA LYS A 264 8.07 -8.34 -4.97
C LYS A 264 6.60 -8.77 -4.99
N ALA A 265 6.10 -9.18 -3.83
CA ALA A 265 4.76 -9.70 -3.64
C ALA A 265 3.96 -8.83 -2.65
N PRO A 266 3.30 -7.73 -3.12
CA PRO A 266 2.56 -6.81 -2.25
C PRO A 266 1.47 -7.50 -1.41
N ARG A 267 0.86 -8.56 -1.91
CA ARG A 267 -0.17 -9.36 -1.20
C ARG A 267 0.33 -10.04 0.06
N ARG A 268 1.63 -10.35 0.09
CA ARG A 268 2.29 -10.99 1.24
C ARG A 268 2.94 -9.97 2.18
N LEU A 269 2.72 -8.67 1.91
CA LEU A 269 3.17 -7.56 2.73
C LEU A 269 1.95 -6.84 3.34
N GLY A 270 1.81 -6.88 4.67
CA GLY A 270 0.84 -6.08 5.41
C GLY A 270 1.53 -4.92 6.12
N MET A 271 0.85 -3.79 6.27
CA MET A 271 1.39 -2.66 7.02
C MET A 271 0.30 -1.92 7.79
N VAL A 272 0.60 -1.57 9.03
CA VAL A 272 -0.23 -0.68 9.86
C VAL A 272 0.67 0.33 10.57
N GLN A 273 0.12 1.48 10.91
CA GLN A 273 0.78 2.47 11.76
C GLN A 273 0.07 2.53 13.10
N PHE A 274 0.83 2.36 14.19
CA PHE A 274 0.28 2.48 15.52
C PHE A 274 0.20 3.94 15.97
N HIS A 275 -0.84 4.24 16.72
CA HIS A 275 -1.07 5.51 17.42
C HIS A 275 -1.63 5.25 18.82
N GLN A 276 -1.69 6.26 19.68
CA GLN A 276 -2.08 6.07 21.08
C GLN A 276 -3.46 5.44 21.29
N SER A 277 -4.40 5.67 20.34
CA SER A 277 -5.75 5.11 20.38
C SER A 277 -5.90 3.79 19.63
N TYR A 278 -4.82 3.20 19.10
CA TYR A 278 -4.89 1.92 18.41
C TYR A 278 -5.21 0.79 19.39
N SER A 279 -6.21 0.00 19.08
CA SER A 279 -6.80 -0.95 20.03
C SER A 279 -6.71 -2.41 19.56
N TYR A 280 -7.01 -3.34 20.45
CA TYR A 280 -7.16 -4.77 20.15
C TYR A 280 -8.21 -4.99 19.07
N GLU A 281 -9.31 -4.25 19.13
CA GLU A 281 -10.43 -4.35 18.20
C GLU A 281 -10.06 -3.90 16.78
N ASP A 282 -9.07 -3.01 16.63
CA ASP A 282 -8.56 -2.59 15.33
C ASP A 282 -7.56 -3.61 14.77
N PHE A 283 -6.82 -4.26 15.66
CA PHE A 283 -5.72 -5.15 15.30
C PHE A 283 -6.16 -6.60 15.14
N ILE A 284 -6.92 -7.13 16.10
CA ILE A 284 -7.34 -8.53 16.17
C ILE A 284 -8.78 -8.68 15.72
N GLN A 285 -9.75 -8.36 16.58
CA GLN A 285 -11.16 -8.36 16.24
C GLN A 285 -11.99 -7.64 17.32
N GLY A 286 -13.14 -7.12 16.94
CA GLY A 286 -14.06 -6.46 17.87
C GLY A 286 -15.42 -6.18 17.28
N TYR A 287 -16.39 -5.92 18.14
CA TYR A 287 -17.73 -5.56 17.72
C TYR A 287 -17.77 -4.12 17.18
N ARG A 288 -18.33 -3.97 15.96
CA ARG A 288 -18.54 -2.68 15.31
C ARG A 288 -20.01 -2.49 14.97
N PRO A 289 -20.53 -1.25 14.98
CA PRO A 289 -21.88 -0.98 14.55
C PRO A 289 -22.13 -1.50 13.12
N ALA A 290 -23.21 -2.25 12.93
CA ALA A 290 -23.60 -2.82 11.64
C ALA A 290 -25.13 -2.83 11.53
N GLY A 291 -25.69 -1.96 10.70
CA GLY A 291 -27.13 -1.79 10.58
C GLY A 291 -27.80 -1.47 11.92
N VAL A 292 -28.76 -2.30 12.35
CA VAL A 292 -29.53 -2.10 13.60
C VAL A 292 -28.81 -2.68 14.83
N GLY A 293 -27.58 -3.22 14.69
CA GLY A 293 -26.87 -3.90 15.80
C GLY A 293 -25.37 -3.78 15.74
N PHE A 294 -24.69 -4.78 16.29
CA PHE A 294 -23.26 -4.92 16.27
C PHE A 294 -22.87 -6.22 15.58
N ALA A 295 -21.84 -6.18 14.75
CA ALA A 295 -21.23 -7.37 14.15
C ALA A 295 -19.76 -7.47 14.58
N LEU A 296 -19.33 -8.70 14.83
CA LEU A 296 -17.91 -8.98 15.03
C LEU A 296 -17.17 -8.75 13.72
N LYS A 297 -16.16 -7.88 13.78
CA LYS A 297 -15.32 -7.53 12.64
C LYS A 297 -13.87 -7.86 12.97
N ASP A 298 -13.21 -8.51 12.03
CA ASP A 298 -11.82 -8.87 12.18
C ASP A 298 -10.93 -7.64 11.94
N GLY A 299 -9.85 -7.54 12.69
CA GLY A 299 -8.84 -6.51 12.55
C GLY A 299 -7.78 -6.85 11.49
N MET A 300 -6.90 -5.89 11.25
CA MET A 300 -5.91 -5.99 10.17
C MET A 300 -4.95 -7.17 10.33
N PHE A 301 -4.47 -7.43 11.55
CA PHE A 301 -3.53 -8.50 11.80
C PHE A 301 -4.16 -9.88 11.74
N TYR A 302 -5.37 -10.02 12.31
CA TYR A 302 -6.13 -11.25 12.21
C TYR A 302 -6.35 -11.66 10.76
N ALA A 303 -6.85 -10.74 9.95
CA ALA A 303 -7.09 -10.96 8.53
C ALA A 303 -5.82 -11.33 7.75
N PHE A 304 -4.71 -10.73 8.12
CA PHE A 304 -3.42 -11.04 7.51
C PHE A 304 -2.92 -12.44 7.89
N CYS A 305 -3.09 -12.84 9.14
CA CYS A 305 -2.79 -14.20 9.59
C CYS A 305 -3.62 -15.25 8.84
N GLU A 306 -4.92 -15.01 8.65
CA GLU A 306 -5.78 -15.92 7.89
C GLU A 306 -5.31 -16.09 6.45
N ARG A 307 -4.83 -15.00 5.79
CA ARG A 307 -4.23 -15.11 4.46
C ARG A 307 -2.93 -15.93 4.47
N ALA A 308 -2.08 -15.73 5.45
CA ALA A 308 -0.84 -16.47 5.58
C ALA A 308 -1.06 -17.98 5.84
N LYS A 309 -2.11 -18.33 6.61
CA LYS A 309 -2.53 -19.73 6.83
C LYS A 309 -2.95 -20.44 5.54
N MET A 310 -3.56 -19.70 4.60
CA MET A 310 -4.00 -20.25 3.30
C MET A 310 -2.85 -20.49 2.32
N ASP A 311 -1.67 -19.92 2.58
CA ASP A 311 -0.49 -20.04 1.73
C ASP A 311 0.77 -20.36 2.59
N PRO A 312 0.80 -21.56 3.24
CA PRO A 312 1.80 -21.88 4.25
C PRO A 312 3.23 -22.04 3.71
N HIS A 313 3.40 -22.17 2.40
CA HIS A 313 4.71 -22.37 1.78
C HIS A 313 5.43 -21.06 1.45
N ASN A 314 4.74 -19.94 1.48
CA ASN A 314 5.29 -18.65 1.16
C ASN A 314 5.42 -17.77 2.42
N PRO A 315 6.50 -17.00 2.58
CA PRO A 315 6.64 -16.08 3.70
C PRO A 315 5.74 -14.85 3.55
N TYR A 316 5.15 -14.43 4.65
CA TYR A 316 4.31 -13.24 4.81
C TYR A 316 4.96 -12.30 5.80
N VAL A 317 5.01 -11.00 5.48
CA VAL A 317 5.61 -9.98 6.37
C VAL A 317 4.57 -8.95 6.76
N PHE A 318 4.41 -8.74 8.06
CA PHE A 318 3.54 -7.70 8.61
C PHE A 318 4.36 -6.61 9.27
N ILE A 319 4.30 -5.39 8.72
CA ILE A 319 5.03 -4.22 9.21
C ILE A 319 4.14 -3.44 10.17
N ILE A 320 4.68 -3.07 11.31
CA ILE A 320 4.04 -2.21 12.31
C ILE A 320 4.89 -0.94 12.43
N ASP A 321 4.44 0.13 11.79
CA ASP A 321 5.11 1.42 11.90
C ASP A 321 4.76 2.10 13.23
N GLU A 322 5.70 2.87 13.79
CA GLU A 322 5.58 3.52 15.09
C GLU A 322 5.12 2.55 16.20
N ILE A 323 5.72 1.35 16.23
CA ILE A 323 5.33 0.26 17.12
C ILE A 323 5.31 0.66 18.60
N ASN A 324 6.14 1.62 19.01
CA ASN A 324 6.21 2.14 20.37
C ASN A 324 5.11 3.17 20.71
N ARG A 325 4.31 3.65 19.76
CA ARG A 325 3.21 4.59 20.01
C ARG A 325 1.94 3.91 20.54
N GLY A 326 1.78 2.61 20.31
CA GLY A 326 0.68 1.81 20.87
C GLY A 326 1.05 1.15 22.20
N ASN A 327 0.04 0.87 23.03
CA ASN A 327 0.23 -0.03 24.16
C ASN A 327 0.21 -1.47 23.66
N LEU A 328 1.39 -2.02 23.36
CA LEU A 328 1.57 -3.31 22.70
C LEU A 328 0.93 -4.49 23.46
N SER A 329 1.07 -4.51 24.77
CA SER A 329 0.45 -5.56 25.61
C SER A 329 -1.09 -5.51 25.51
N LYS A 330 -1.67 -4.31 25.36
CA LYS A 330 -3.11 -4.13 25.18
C LYS A 330 -3.56 -4.44 23.75
N VAL A 331 -2.77 -4.06 22.75
CA VAL A 331 -3.11 -4.26 21.34
C VAL A 331 -2.98 -5.72 20.92
N PHE A 332 -1.95 -6.42 21.39
CA PHE A 332 -1.73 -7.84 21.08
C PHE A 332 -2.56 -8.76 22.00
N GLY A 333 -2.88 -8.31 23.22
CA GLY A 333 -3.61 -9.13 24.19
C GLY A 333 -2.99 -10.52 24.37
N GLU A 334 -3.81 -11.56 24.27
CA GLU A 334 -3.41 -12.98 24.37
C GLU A 334 -2.47 -13.43 23.24
N LEU A 335 -2.45 -12.76 22.10
CA LEU A 335 -1.55 -13.08 20.99
C LEU A 335 -0.09 -12.81 21.32
N MET A 336 0.20 -12.08 22.39
CA MET A 336 1.58 -11.86 22.84
C MET A 336 2.36 -13.16 23.02
N MET A 337 1.71 -14.24 23.42
CA MET A 337 2.34 -15.56 23.49
C MET A 337 2.54 -16.16 22.09
N LEU A 338 1.57 -16.04 21.22
CA LEU A 338 1.54 -16.68 19.91
C LEU A 338 2.53 -16.10 18.90
N ILE A 339 3.03 -14.88 19.12
CA ILE A 339 4.07 -14.30 18.26
C ILE A 339 5.47 -14.88 18.57
N GLU A 340 5.69 -15.56 19.69
CA GLU A 340 6.93 -16.25 19.97
C GLU A 340 7.19 -17.33 18.90
N THR A 341 8.43 -17.45 18.43
CA THR A 341 8.78 -18.29 17.28
C THR A 341 8.48 -19.79 17.52
N ASP A 342 8.60 -20.23 18.77
CA ASP A 342 8.35 -21.59 19.25
C ASP A 342 6.89 -21.85 19.63
N LYS A 343 6.02 -20.85 19.53
CA LYS A 343 4.61 -20.94 19.89
C LYS A 343 3.68 -20.54 18.73
N ARG A 344 4.09 -20.89 17.54
CA ARG A 344 3.31 -20.66 16.31
C ARG A 344 2.77 -21.99 15.80
N GLY A 345 1.67 -21.90 15.03
CA GLY A 345 1.04 -23.09 14.49
C GLY A 345 -0.18 -23.54 15.27
N ALA A 346 -0.91 -24.51 14.71
CA ALA A 346 -2.22 -24.94 15.21
C ALA A 346 -2.17 -25.58 16.61
N GLU A 347 -1.03 -26.16 17.00
CA GLU A 347 -0.83 -26.76 18.34
C GLU A 347 -0.86 -25.73 19.48
N TRP A 348 -0.64 -24.44 19.15
CA TRP A 348 -0.67 -23.35 20.11
C TRP A 348 -1.94 -22.50 20.00
N ALA A 349 -2.94 -22.98 19.26
CA ALA A 349 -4.20 -22.24 19.06
C ALA A 349 -4.91 -21.98 20.40
N ILE A 350 -5.40 -20.74 20.57
CA ILE A 350 -6.13 -20.31 21.76
C ILE A 350 -7.44 -19.63 21.37
N PRO A 351 -8.48 -19.67 22.22
CA PRO A 351 -9.68 -18.88 22.01
C PRO A 351 -9.37 -17.38 22.12
N LEU A 352 -10.00 -16.57 21.28
CA LEU A 352 -9.89 -15.10 21.33
C LEU A 352 -10.93 -14.49 22.27
N ALA A 353 -10.62 -13.29 22.79
CA ALA A 353 -11.50 -12.56 23.71
C ALA A 353 -12.92 -12.31 23.16
N TYR A 354 -13.05 -12.13 21.83
CA TYR A 354 -14.33 -11.93 21.14
C TYR A 354 -14.76 -13.14 20.30
N GLY A 355 -14.15 -14.31 20.50
CA GLY A 355 -14.50 -15.54 19.77
C GLY A 355 -15.92 -16.03 20.08
N ASN A 356 -16.52 -16.78 19.15
CA ASN A 356 -17.88 -17.31 19.23
C ASN A 356 -18.02 -18.56 20.13
N GLY A 357 -16.98 -18.88 20.91
CA GLY A 357 -16.97 -20.02 21.84
C GLY A 357 -15.58 -20.65 22.00
N PRO A 358 -15.44 -21.67 22.85
CA PRO A 358 -14.16 -22.28 23.16
C PRO A 358 -13.51 -23.00 21.96
N ASP A 359 -14.29 -23.37 20.95
CA ASP A 359 -13.83 -24.05 19.74
C ASP A 359 -13.40 -23.05 18.65
N ASP A 360 -13.69 -21.75 18.81
CA ASP A 360 -13.27 -20.68 17.91
C ASP A 360 -11.85 -20.21 18.30
N THR A 361 -10.87 -20.98 17.85
CA THR A 361 -9.47 -20.78 18.22
C THR A 361 -8.66 -20.12 17.11
N PHE A 362 -7.66 -19.34 17.52
CA PHE A 362 -6.75 -18.63 16.63
C PHE A 362 -5.29 -18.99 16.95
N PHE A 363 -4.47 -19.04 15.93
CA PHE A 363 -3.01 -19.16 16.02
C PHE A 363 -2.30 -18.26 15.02
N VAL A 364 -1.07 -17.86 15.34
CA VAL A 364 -0.19 -17.17 14.41
C VAL A 364 0.51 -18.20 13.55
N PRO A 365 0.42 -18.13 12.20
CA PRO A 365 1.04 -19.13 11.33
C PRO A 365 2.58 -19.01 11.31
N ASP A 366 3.24 -20.13 11.04
CA ASP A 366 4.70 -20.22 11.10
C ASP A 366 5.43 -19.44 10.00
N ASN A 367 4.76 -19.24 8.85
CA ASN A 367 5.28 -18.47 7.71
C ASN A 367 5.10 -16.95 7.83
N LEU A 368 4.62 -16.46 8.98
CA LEU A 368 4.43 -15.04 9.24
C LEU A 368 5.67 -14.43 9.89
N TYR A 369 6.08 -13.26 9.44
CA TYR A 369 7.16 -12.45 9.97
C TYR A 369 6.63 -11.10 10.44
N LEU A 370 7.08 -10.63 11.61
CA LEU A 370 6.70 -9.33 12.17
C LEU A 370 7.87 -8.36 12.12
N LEU A 371 7.65 -7.18 11.56
CA LEU A 371 8.65 -6.14 11.42
C LEU A 371 8.15 -4.84 12.05
N GLY A 372 8.65 -4.51 13.24
CA GLY A 372 8.34 -3.25 13.92
C GLY A 372 9.30 -2.13 13.51
N LEU A 373 8.78 -0.91 13.36
CA LEU A 373 9.60 0.29 13.15
C LEU A 373 9.45 1.21 14.35
N MET A 374 10.57 1.69 14.88
CA MET A 374 10.60 2.52 16.08
C MET A 374 11.46 3.76 15.86
N ASN A 375 10.91 4.94 16.18
CA ASN A 375 11.68 6.17 16.22
C ASN A 375 12.33 6.33 17.60
N THR A 376 13.67 6.47 17.62
CA THR A 376 14.44 6.59 18.87
C THR A 376 14.46 7.99 19.47
N ALA A 377 14.05 9.01 18.71
CA ALA A 377 13.96 10.39 19.22
C ALA A 377 12.71 10.62 20.10
N ASP A 378 11.67 9.80 19.97
CA ASP A 378 10.42 9.96 20.73
C ASP A 378 10.60 9.50 22.20
N ARG A 379 11.01 10.43 23.07
CA ARG A 379 11.17 10.19 24.51
C ARG A 379 9.87 10.09 25.31
N SER A 380 8.80 10.68 24.78
CA SER A 380 7.48 10.74 25.45
C SER A 380 6.71 9.44 25.42
N LEU A 381 7.20 8.46 24.68
CA LEU A 381 6.51 7.18 24.46
C LEU A 381 6.99 6.14 25.47
N ALA A 382 6.06 5.30 25.92
CA ALA A 382 6.30 4.28 26.94
C ALA A 382 7.55 3.45 26.60
N MET A 383 8.41 3.24 27.61
CA MET A 383 9.49 2.25 27.48
C MET A 383 8.85 0.94 27.06
N MET A 384 9.36 0.38 25.97
CA MET A 384 8.85 -0.90 25.46
C MET A 384 8.92 -1.96 26.58
N ASP A 385 7.77 -2.62 26.80
CA ASP A 385 7.63 -3.66 27.82
C ASP A 385 8.73 -4.73 27.68
N TYR A 386 9.29 -5.15 28.80
CA TYR A 386 10.29 -6.22 28.85
C TYR A 386 9.78 -7.52 28.21
N ALA A 387 8.47 -7.76 28.25
CA ALA A 387 7.84 -8.91 27.60
C ALA A 387 8.05 -8.93 26.08
N LEU A 388 8.10 -7.76 25.43
CA LEU A 388 8.37 -7.64 24.01
C LEU A 388 9.86 -7.75 23.67
N ARG A 389 10.74 -7.26 24.54
CA ARG A 389 12.19 -7.29 24.29
C ARG A 389 12.72 -8.71 24.06
N ARG A 390 12.14 -9.71 24.70
CA ARG A 390 12.55 -11.12 24.49
C ARG A 390 11.98 -11.73 23.20
N ARG A 391 10.90 -11.15 22.66
CA ARG A 391 10.18 -11.66 21.48
C ARG A 391 10.70 -11.11 20.16
N PHE A 392 11.34 -9.97 20.20
CA PHE A 392 11.89 -9.30 19.02
C PHE A 392 13.41 -9.20 19.08
N ALA A 393 14.06 -9.36 17.93
CA ALA A 393 15.42 -8.88 17.75
C ALA A 393 15.38 -7.37 17.47
N PHE A 394 16.43 -6.65 17.88
CA PHE A 394 16.52 -5.20 17.70
C PHE A 394 17.73 -4.87 16.82
N VAL A 395 17.50 -4.09 15.77
CA VAL A 395 18.53 -3.61 14.86
C VAL A 395 18.49 -2.09 14.83
N ASN A 396 19.65 -1.46 15.03
CA ASN A 396 19.81 -0.01 14.96
C ASN A 396 20.21 0.42 13.56
N LEU A 397 19.35 1.19 12.89
CA LEU A 397 19.68 1.87 11.64
C LEU A 397 20.37 3.20 11.98
N LYS A 398 21.48 3.46 11.28
CA LYS A 398 22.28 4.69 11.45
C LYS A 398 22.11 5.61 10.25
N PRO A 399 22.36 6.93 10.41
CA PRO A 399 22.45 7.82 9.26
C PRO A 399 23.54 7.36 8.28
N GLY A 400 23.19 7.15 7.03
CA GLY A 400 24.10 6.61 6.00
C GLY A 400 24.93 7.67 5.24
N PHE A 401 25.21 8.83 5.83
CA PHE A 401 25.99 9.89 5.18
C PHE A 401 27.41 9.45 4.78
N GLY A 402 28.01 8.52 5.54
CA GLY A 402 29.34 7.98 5.25
C GLY A 402 29.40 6.93 4.16
N GLU A 403 28.26 6.41 3.74
CA GLU A 403 28.17 5.33 2.78
C GLU A 403 28.47 5.83 1.35
N ARG A 404 29.20 5.03 0.59
CA ARG A 404 29.48 5.34 -0.81
C ARG A 404 28.20 5.44 -1.63
N SER A 405 27.23 4.58 -1.37
CA SER A 405 25.93 4.56 -2.04
C SER A 405 25.16 5.88 -1.87
N PHE A 406 25.28 6.57 -0.74
CA PHE A 406 24.70 7.91 -0.57
C PHE A 406 25.35 8.96 -1.47
N ARG A 407 26.69 8.95 -1.57
CA ARG A 407 27.41 9.85 -2.46
C ARG A 407 27.03 9.62 -3.92
N ASP A 408 27.07 8.36 -4.34
CA ASP A 408 26.76 7.97 -5.71
C ASP A 408 25.30 8.35 -6.06
N PHE A 409 24.36 8.18 -5.14
CA PHE A 409 22.96 8.57 -5.28
C PHE A 409 22.77 10.08 -5.56
N LEU A 410 23.43 10.96 -4.80
CA LEU A 410 23.32 12.40 -5.02
C LEU A 410 24.02 12.86 -6.30
N VAL A 411 25.20 12.30 -6.60
CA VAL A 411 25.96 12.62 -7.82
C VAL A 411 25.19 12.19 -9.07
N THR A 412 24.62 10.98 -9.08
CA THR A 412 23.81 10.47 -10.20
C THR A 412 22.57 11.34 -10.45
N ARG A 413 22.05 11.98 -9.41
CA ARG A 413 20.93 12.93 -9.49
C ARG A 413 21.36 14.38 -9.81
N GLY A 414 22.62 14.59 -10.17
CA GLY A 414 23.15 15.84 -10.69
C GLY A 414 23.74 16.79 -9.66
N SER A 415 23.93 16.36 -8.40
CA SER A 415 24.64 17.17 -7.41
C SER A 415 26.14 17.21 -7.70
N GLN A 416 26.77 18.35 -7.48
CA GLN A 416 28.22 18.51 -7.61
C GLN A 416 28.93 17.72 -6.51
N PRO A 417 30.00 16.93 -6.85
CA PRO A 417 30.75 16.16 -5.85
C PRO A 417 31.25 16.97 -4.66
N THR A 418 31.65 18.23 -4.88
CA THR A 418 32.09 19.15 -3.82
C THR A 418 30.98 19.50 -2.84
N LEU A 419 29.74 19.65 -3.31
CA LEU A 419 28.56 19.87 -2.46
C LEU A 419 28.25 18.61 -1.66
N VAL A 420 28.30 17.42 -2.31
CA VAL A 420 28.08 16.16 -1.63
C VAL A 420 29.10 15.92 -0.51
N ASP A 421 30.38 16.18 -0.77
CA ASP A 421 31.44 16.08 0.23
C ASP A 421 31.21 17.00 1.43
N ARG A 422 30.74 18.23 1.15
CA ARG A 422 30.36 19.16 2.21
C ARG A 422 29.17 18.68 3.02
N ILE A 423 28.11 18.16 2.39
CA ILE A 423 26.97 17.57 3.10
C ILE A 423 27.45 16.45 4.03
N VAL A 424 28.20 15.49 3.53
CA VAL A 424 28.72 14.37 4.31
C VAL A 424 29.53 14.85 5.50
N LYS A 425 30.45 15.80 5.30
CA LYS A 425 31.30 16.35 6.35
C LYS A 425 30.50 17.10 7.40
N LYS A 426 29.62 18.03 6.97
CA LYS A 426 28.84 18.89 7.85
C LYS A 426 27.83 18.08 8.69
N MET A 427 27.09 17.17 8.03
CA MET A 427 26.15 16.32 8.74
C MET A 427 26.85 15.31 9.66
N GLY A 428 28.03 14.84 9.30
CA GLY A 428 28.86 14.03 10.18
C GLY A 428 29.26 14.76 11.46
N VAL A 429 29.72 16.01 11.35
CA VAL A 429 30.08 16.86 12.51
C VAL A 429 28.84 17.16 13.38
N LEU A 430 27.72 17.51 12.76
CA LEU A 430 26.46 17.78 13.47
C LEU A 430 25.98 16.52 14.24
N ASN A 431 25.93 15.37 13.58
CA ASN A 431 25.49 14.13 14.21
C ASN A 431 26.44 13.67 15.33
N ASN A 432 27.75 13.91 15.21
CA ASN A 432 28.69 13.71 16.30
C ASN A 432 28.39 14.62 17.49
N ARG A 433 28.06 15.90 17.26
CA ARG A 433 27.66 16.83 18.32
C ARG A 433 26.40 16.35 19.04
N ILE A 434 25.37 15.97 18.27
CA ILE A 434 24.11 15.43 18.81
C ILE A 434 24.38 14.15 19.63
N ALA A 435 25.13 13.21 19.08
CA ALA A 435 25.41 11.94 19.75
C ALA A 435 26.17 12.07 21.07
N HIS A 436 27.05 13.08 21.20
CA HIS A 436 27.82 13.34 22.40
C HIS A 436 27.07 14.16 23.47
N ASP A 437 25.98 14.79 23.12
CA ASP A 437 25.07 15.44 24.09
C ASP A 437 24.19 14.41 24.78
N THR A 438 24.80 13.56 25.60
CA THR A 438 24.09 12.46 26.28
C THR A 438 23.17 12.94 27.40
N ALA A 439 23.27 14.18 27.82
CA ALA A 439 22.41 14.74 28.85
C ALA A 439 21.02 15.09 28.28
N ASN A 440 20.99 15.65 27.07
CA ASN A 440 19.76 16.14 26.47
C ASN A 440 19.31 15.36 25.23
N LEU A 441 20.24 14.82 24.43
CA LEU A 441 19.95 14.21 23.13
C LEU A 441 20.46 12.75 23.06
N GLY A 442 21.65 12.56 22.55
CA GLY A 442 22.26 11.26 22.32
C GLY A 442 22.04 10.70 20.91
N PRO A 443 22.56 9.49 20.62
CA PRO A 443 22.56 8.92 19.25
C PRO A 443 21.18 8.70 18.65
N GLY A 444 20.13 8.62 19.46
CA GLY A 444 18.75 8.47 19.01
C GLY A 444 18.17 9.72 18.32
N PHE A 445 18.81 10.86 18.47
CA PHE A 445 18.42 12.15 17.90
C PHE A 445 19.23 12.57 16.68
N CYS A 446 20.20 11.74 16.25
CA CYS A 446 20.95 12.02 15.02
C CYS A 446 20.01 12.28 13.84
N ILE A 447 20.42 13.13 12.93
CA ILE A 447 19.64 13.48 11.75
C ILE A 447 19.96 12.47 10.64
N GLY A 448 18.93 11.87 10.07
CA GLY A 448 19.06 10.90 9.01
C GLY A 448 19.34 11.50 7.64
N HIS A 449 19.73 10.68 6.70
CA HIS A 449 20.11 11.08 5.35
C HIS A 449 18.90 11.33 4.43
N SER A 450 17.71 10.88 4.77
CA SER A 450 16.53 11.01 3.90
C SER A 450 16.08 12.45 3.68
N PHE A 451 16.44 13.39 4.54
CA PHE A 451 16.23 14.82 4.33
C PHE A 451 16.90 15.33 3.02
N PHE A 452 17.95 14.65 2.57
CA PHE A 452 18.65 14.98 1.34
C PHE A 452 18.24 14.05 0.16
N CYS A 453 17.28 13.15 0.36
CA CYS A 453 16.86 12.20 -0.68
C CYS A 453 15.53 12.56 -1.32
N ALA A 454 14.66 13.26 -0.61
CA ALA A 454 13.36 13.70 -1.11
C ALA A 454 13.54 14.95 -1.98
N SER A 455 13.58 14.77 -3.29
CA SER A 455 13.52 15.88 -4.23
C SER A 455 12.35 15.66 -5.20
N LEU A 456 11.59 16.72 -5.44
CA LEU A 456 10.59 16.72 -6.51
C LEU A 456 11.30 16.50 -7.87
N GLU A 457 10.66 15.78 -8.76
CA GLU A 457 11.16 15.59 -10.13
C GLU A 457 11.51 16.95 -10.76
N GLY A 458 12.70 17.04 -11.37
CA GLY A 458 13.20 18.29 -11.97
C GLY A 458 13.90 19.25 -11.01
N THR A 459 13.99 18.96 -9.70
CA THR A 459 14.74 19.80 -8.76
C THR A 459 16.25 19.67 -9.00
N ARG A 460 16.94 20.78 -9.20
CA ARG A 460 18.40 20.83 -9.22
C ARG A 460 18.94 20.65 -7.80
N LEU A 461 19.84 19.68 -7.61
CA LEU A 461 20.51 19.44 -6.33
C LEU A 461 21.75 20.31 -6.19
N ASP A 462 21.54 21.63 -6.11
CA ASP A 462 22.57 22.66 -6.05
C ASP A 462 22.66 23.31 -4.67
N GLU A 463 23.39 24.41 -4.57
CA GLU A 463 23.60 25.18 -3.34
C GLU A 463 22.30 25.77 -2.79
N GLU A 464 21.39 26.20 -3.67
CA GLU A 464 20.11 26.76 -3.26
C GLU A 464 19.20 25.68 -2.66
N TRP A 465 19.17 24.49 -3.28
CA TRP A 465 18.50 23.32 -2.73
C TRP A 465 19.06 22.94 -1.36
N TYR A 466 20.39 22.86 -1.21
CA TYR A 466 21.03 22.57 0.06
C TYR A 466 20.59 23.54 1.16
N ARG A 467 20.66 24.86 0.88
CA ARG A 467 20.24 25.90 1.82
C ARG A 467 18.78 25.76 2.20
N ARG A 468 17.92 25.43 1.24
CA ARG A 468 16.49 25.20 1.49
C ARG A 468 16.30 24.03 2.44
N VAL A 469 16.92 22.87 2.19
CA VAL A 469 16.82 21.69 3.09
C VAL A 469 17.28 22.06 4.51
N ILE A 470 18.39 22.80 4.64
CA ILE A 470 18.85 23.23 5.96
C ILE A 470 17.82 24.14 6.63
N SER A 471 17.30 25.16 5.94
CA SER A 471 16.42 26.17 6.57
C SER A 471 14.99 25.66 6.82
N THR A 472 14.47 24.74 5.99
CA THR A 472 13.07 24.30 6.10
C THR A 472 12.89 23.00 6.87
N GLU A 473 13.92 22.16 6.94
CA GLU A 473 13.82 20.82 7.52
C GLU A 473 14.77 20.61 8.71
N ILE A 474 16.04 21.02 8.57
CA ILE A 474 17.06 20.78 9.62
C ILE A 474 17.00 21.84 10.72
N GLU A 475 16.93 23.11 10.36
CA GLU A 475 16.89 24.22 11.33
C GLU A 475 15.71 24.13 12.29
N PRO A 476 14.45 23.88 11.87
CA PRO A 476 13.35 23.71 12.80
C PRO A 476 13.59 22.57 13.80
N LEU A 477 14.15 21.45 13.33
CA LEU A 477 14.48 20.30 14.15
C LEU A 477 15.58 20.62 15.18
N LEU A 478 16.61 21.36 14.79
CA LEU A 478 17.67 21.80 15.71
C LEU A 478 17.12 22.76 16.77
N LYS A 479 16.21 23.66 16.41
CA LYS A 479 15.54 24.56 17.37
C LYS A 479 14.66 23.81 18.36
N GLU A 480 14.05 22.70 17.95
CA GLU A 480 13.33 21.80 18.85
C GLU A 480 14.28 21.04 19.78
N TYR A 481 15.40 20.55 19.27
CA TYR A 481 16.38 19.81 20.05
C TYR A 481 17.05 20.67 21.14
N TRP A 482 17.36 21.92 20.84
CA TRP A 482 17.93 22.91 21.76
C TRP A 482 16.93 24.03 22.05
N PHE A 483 15.68 23.65 22.40
CA PHE A 483 14.62 24.64 22.71
C PHE A 483 14.96 25.52 23.90
N ASP A 484 15.78 25.05 24.83
CA ASP A 484 16.30 25.76 26.02
C ASP A 484 17.60 26.54 25.74
N ASN A 485 18.23 26.32 24.58
CA ASN A 485 19.48 26.96 24.16
C ASN A 485 19.45 27.31 22.66
N LEU A 486 18.60 28.21 22.26
CA LEU A 486 18.43 28.59 20.85
C LEU A 486 19.71 29.14 20.21
N SER A 487 20.61 29.78 21.01
CA SER A 487 21.90 30.27 20.51
C SER A 487 22.81 29.15 19.99
N GLU A 488 22.77 27.97 20.62
CA GLU A 488 23.49 26.78 20.14
C GLU A 488 22.90 26.31 18.81
N ALA A 489 21.57 26.21 18.71
CA ALA A 489 20.90 25.86 17.49
C ALA A 489 21.24 26.79 16.32
N GLU A 490 21.20 28.10 16.55
CA GLU A 490 21.56 29.14 15.56
C GLU A 490 23.03 29.03 15.11
N SER A 491 23.94 28.76 16.06
CA SER A 491 25.36 28.56 15.77
C SER A 491 25.56 27.36 14.86
N LEU A 492 24.89 26.21 15.16
CA LEU A 492 24.97 24.99 14.35
C LEU A 492 24.41 25.19 12.94
N VAL A 493 23.27 25.91 12.82
CA VAL A 493 22.69 26.27 11.51
C VAL A 493 23.65 27.15 10.70
N LYS A 494 24.24 28.15 11.33
CA LYS A 494 25.24 28.99 10.69
C LYS A 494 26.43 28.19 10.18
N ASP A 495 26.92 27.27 11.00
CA ASP A 495 28.03 26.37 10.60
C ASP A 495 27.65 25.50 9.41
N LEU A 496 26.42 24.98 9.34
CA LEU A 496 25.93 24.22 8.18
C LEU A 496 25.92 25.07 6.91
N LEU A 497 25.49 26.33 7.01
CA LEU A 497 25.33 27.24 5.87
C LEU A 497 26.63 27.92 5.41
N LEU A 498 27.71 27.90 6.23
CA LEU A 498 29.01 28.43 5.83
C LEU A 498 29.59 27.60 4.70
N ALA A 499 30.02 28.30 3.63
CA ALA A 499 30.81 27.71 2.57
C ALA A 499 32.11 27.15 3.19
N GLY A 500 32.37 25.85 2.97
CA GLY A 500 33.54 25.16 3.47
C GLY A 500 34.78 25.49 2.66
#